data_373591f9438b525cf0b52c10e41f0d30
#
_entry.id   373591f9438b525cf0b52c10e41f0d30
#
_cell.length_a   1.000
_cell.length_b   1.000
_cell.length_c   1.000
_cell.angle_alpha   90.00
_cell.angle_beta   90.00
_cell.angle_gamma   90.00
#
_symmetry.space_group_name_H-M   'P 1'
#
loop_
_entity.id
_entity.type
_entity.pdbx_description
1 polymer ?
#
loop_
_entity_poly.entity_id
_entity_poly.type
_entity_poly.pdbx_seq_one_letter_code
_entity_poly.pdbx_strand_id
1 'polypeptide(L)'
;MGGGCYSVDSFNSYAKSVGAVMDNCEIDGVKTLRLNNMKYSQTSLHSELDPKSRVRECCNTEEHPNTLPVILALDVTGSMGSACDECAASVANLMKDLYEQFEDVEVCVMGVGDLECDDSPLQVSQFESDVRVAKQMQEIYLEKGGGGNSYESYTAPRYFGLYHTRLDCFESREEKALLLQWVMSRSILH
;
A
#
# COMPACT_ATOMS: atom_id res chain seq x y z
N MET A 1 3.02 11.07 -12.00
CA MET A 1 3.23 9.66 -12.38
C MET A 1 4.65 9.56 -12.86
N GLY A 2 5.43 8.74 -12.23
CA GLY A 2 6.83 8.59 -12.56
C GLY A 2 7.02 7.33 -13.38
N GLY A 3 7.69 7.43 -14.50
CA GLY A 3 8.31 6.30 -15.14
C GLY A 3 9.27 5.64 -14.16
N GLY A 4 9.20 4.37 -14.01
CA GLY A 4 10.05 3.57 -13.14
C GLY A 4 9.50 2.18 -13.04
N CYS A 5 10.37 1.18 -12.99
CA CYS A 5 9.98 -0.20 -12.83
C CYS A 5 10.53 -0.75 -11.52
N TYR A 6 9.92 -1.81 -11.04
CA TYR A 6 10.46 -2.57 -9.93
C TYR A 6 11.92 -2.96 -10.19
N SER A 7 12.77 -2.74 -9.20
CA SER A 7 14.18 -3.15 -9.22
C SER A 7 14.65 -3.51 -7.81
N VAL A 8 15.21 -4.68 -7.65
CA VAL A 8 15.82 -5.14 -6.38
C VAL A 8 16.90 -4.15 -5.90
N ASP A 9 17.68 -3.58 -6.83
CA ASP A 9 18.74 -2.64 -6.49
C ASP A 9 18.21 -1.32 -5.97
N SER A 10 17.07 -0.83 -6.50
CA SER A 10 16.41 0.39 -5.98
C SER A 10 15.87 0.16 -4.58
N PHE A 11 15.27 -1.00 -4.30
CA PHE A 11 14.80 -1.37 -2.97
C PHE A 11 15.96 -1.54 -1.98
N ASN A 12 17.10 -2.14 -2.38
CA ASN A 12 18.30 -2.22 -1.56
C ASN A 12 18.86 -0.84 -1.22
N SER A 13 18.90 0.06 -2.20
CA SER A 13 19.41 1.43 -2.01
C SER A 13 18.49 2.22 -1.06
N TYR A 14 17.18 2.08 -1.23
CA TYR A 14 16.20 2.69 -0.36
C TYR A 14 16.30 2.15 1.08
N ALA A 15 16.34 0.83 1.26
CA ALA A 15 16.49 0.19 2.56
C ALA A 15 17.69 0.78 3.33
N LYS A 16 18.86 0.87 2.68
CA LYS A 16 20.05 1.47 3.29
C LYS A 16 19.83 2.93 3.69
N SER A 17 19.11 3.71 2.89
CA SER A 17 18.88 5.14 3.16
C SER A 17 17.99 5.38 4.39
N VAL A 18 17.10 4.44 4.71
CA VAL A 18 16.17 4.53 5.86
C VAL A 18 16.58 3.67 7.06
N GLY A 19 17.77 3.06 7.00
CA GLY A 19 18.27 2.19 8.07
C GLY A 19 17.57 0.83 8.15
N ALA A 20 16.85 0.45 7.11
CA ALA A 20 16.29 -0.88 6.93
C ALA A 20 17.33 -1.84 6.32
N VAL A 21 17.08 -3.13 6.42
CA VAL A 21 17.92 -4.18 5.85
C VAL A 21 17.06 -5.02 4.91
N MET A 22 17.54 -5.17 3.67
CA MET A 22 16.89 -6.07 2.72
C MET A 22 17.51 -7.45 2.83
N ASP A 23 16.72 -8.41 3.26
CA ASP A 23 17.11 -9.80 3.42
C ASP A 23 16.42 -10.71 2.39
N ASN A 24 17.16 -11.72 1.95
CA ASN A 24 16.60 -12.89 1.30
C ASN A 24 16.41 -13.97 2.36
N CYS A 25 15.18 -14.25 2.72
CA CYS A 25 14.85 -15.33 3.65
C CYS A 25 14.02 -16.41 2.94
N GLU A 26 13.85 -17.52 3.59
CA GLU A 26 12.97 -18.59 3.14
C GLU A 26 11.83 -18.73 4.16
N ILE A 27 10.60 -18.61 3.69
CA ILE A 27 9.39 -18.77 4.48
C ILE A 27 8.58 -19.89 3.83
N ASP A 28 8.31 -20.95 4.56
CA ASP A 28 7.59 -22.14 4.09
C ASP A 28 8.13 -22.72 2.76
N GLY A 29 9.48 -22.71 2.61
CA GLY A 29 10.15 -23.20 1.40
C GLY A 29 10.16 -22.22 0.21
N VAL A 30 9.65 -20.99 0.37
CA VAL A 30 9.61 -19.95 -0.64
C VAL A 30 10.66 -18.88 -0.35
N LYS A 31 11.50 -18.58 -1.35
CA LYS A 31 12.45 -17.45 -1.25
C LYS A 31 11.71 -16.13 -1.26
N THR A 32 11.86 -15.37 -0.20
CA THR A 32 11.11 -14.15 0.08
C THR A 32 12.06 -12.97 0.30
N LEU A 33 11.76 -11.83 -0.29
CA LEU A 33 12.46 -10.57 -0.04
C LEU A 33 11.77 -9.83 1.11
N ARG A 34 12.56 -9.37 2.10
CA ARG A 34 12.04 -8.63 3.25
C ARG A 34 12.82 -7.35 3.51
N LEU A 35 12.08 -6.28 3.84
CA LEU A 35 12.63 -5.01 4.32
C LEU A 35 12.57 -4.97 5.85
N ASN A 36 13.51 -5.64 6.50
CA ASN A 36 13.57 -5.68 7.96
C ASN A 36 13.96 -4.32 8.54
N ASN A 37 13.41 -4.00 9.72
CA ASN A 37 13.61 -2.73 10.43
C ASN A 37 13.05 -1.50 9.70
N MET A 38 12.20 -1.66 8.70
CA MET A 38 11.43 -0.55 8.17
C MET A 38 10.43 -0.07 9.23
N LYS A 39 10.38 1.23 9.48
CA LYS A 39 9.52 1.80 10.53
C LYS A 39 8.62 2.87 9.96
N TYR A 40 7.39 2.89 10.42
CA TYR A 40 6.47 4.01 10.20
C TYR A 40 6.97 5.21 11.00
N SER A 41 7.14 6.36 10.34
CA SER A 41 7.77 7.53 10.93
C SER A 41 6.79 8.67 11.24
N GLN A 42 5.57 8.58 10.75
CA GLN A 42 4.60 9.66 10.84
C GLN A 42 3.94 9.72 12.22
N THR A 43 3.70 10.95 12.70
CA THR A 43 2.97 11.25 13.93
C THR A 43 1.60 11.90 13.65
N SER A 44 1.28 12.11 12.39
CA SER A 44 0.02 12.64 11.88
C SER A 44 -0.09 12.31 10.39
N LEU A 45 -1.25 12.54 9.80
CA LEU A 45 -1.49 12.37 8.37
C LEU A 45 -0.43 13.11 7.53
N HIS A 46 0.25 12.36 6.68
CA HIS A 46 1.17 12.94 5.71
C HIS A 46 0.39 13.65 4.60
N SER A 47 0.82 14.86 4.23
CA SER A 47 0.08 15.69 3.26
C SER A 47 -0.11 15.03 1.89
N GLU A 48 0.84 14.19 1.46
CA GLU A 48 0.73 13.46 0.19
C GLU A 48 -0.26 12.29 0.27
N LEU A 49 -0.61 11.83 1.46
CA LEU A 49 -1.57 10.75 1.68
C LEU A 49 -2.98 11.26 2.04
N ASP A 50 -3.17 12.58 2.17
CA ASP A 50 -4.50 13.16 2.42
C ASP A 50 -5.41 12.95 1.20
N PRO A 51 -6.53 12.22 1.34
CA PRO A 51 -7.44 11.94 0.24
C PRO A 51 -8.31 13.14 -0.14
N LYS A 52 -8.37 14.18 0.70
CA LYS A 52 -9.30 15.31 0.51
C LYS A 52 -9.01 16.07 -0.78
N SER A 53 -10.05 16.20 -1.60
CA SER A 53 -10.00 16.93 -2.87
C SER A 53 -8.92 16.42 -3.84
N ARG A 54 -8.54 15.15 -3.73
CA ARG A 54 -7.57 14.52 -4.61
C ARG A 54 -8.20 13.39 -5.42
N VAL A 55 -7.78 13.27 -6.67
CA VAL A 55 -7.99 12.11 -7.52
C VAL A 55 -6.64 11.42 -7.69
N ARG A 56 -6.60 10.11 -7.50
CA ARG A 56 -5.40 9.30 -7.75
C ARG A 56 -5.49 8.69 -9.14
N GLU A 57 -4.39 8.71 -9.86
CA GLU A 57 -4.39 8.32 -11.25
C GLU A 57 -3.43 7.16 -11.49
N CYS A 58 -3.92 6.15 -12.23
CA CYS A 58 -3.13 5.09 -12.84
C CYS A 58 -3.41 5.15 -14.33
N CYS A 59 -2.58 5.90 -15.04
CA CYS A 59 -2.76 6.20 -16.45
C CYS A 59 -1.64 5.61 -17.29
N ASN A 60 -1.99 5.14 -18.46
CA ASN A 60 -1.01 4.63 -19.42
C ASN A 60 -0.01 5.72 -19.81
N THR A 61 1.24 5.33 -19.95
CA THR A 61 2.35 6.17 -20.40
C THR A 61 3.13 5.45 -21.51
N GLU A 62 4.13 6.10 -22.10
CA GLU A 62 5.02 5.43 -23.06
C GLU A 62 5.83 4.30 -22.40
N GLU A 63 6.20 4.47 -21.12
CA GLU A 63 6.95 3.46 -20.34
C GLU A 63 6.03 2.38 -19.77
N HIS A 64 4.77 2.75 -19.47
CA HIS A 64 3.74 1.90 -18.89
C HIS A 64 2.47 1.94 -19.75
N PRO A 65 2.44 1.23 -20.89
CA PRO A 65 1.35 1.36 -21.86
C PRO A 65 0.07 0.60 -21.48
N ASN A 66 0.15 -0.34 -20.54
CA ASN A 66 -0.97 -1.21 -20.16
C ASN A 66 -1.05 -1.37 -18.64
N THR A 67 -1.03 -0.25 -17.92
CA THR A 67 -1.01 -0.26 -16.44
C THR A 67 -2.11 -1.11 -15.83
N LEU A 68 -1.72 -1.97 -14.89
CA LEU A 68 -2.62 -2.70 -13.99
C LEU A 68 -2.63 -2.02 -12.63
N PRO A 69 -3.70 -1.32 -12.25
CA PRO A 69 -3.78 -0.70 -10.93
C PRO A 69 -4.04 -1.73 -9.84
N VAL A 70 -3.19 -1.72 -8.82
CA VAL A 70 -3.33 -2.53 -7.61
C VAL A 70 -3.51 -1.59 -6.42
N ILE A 71 -4.58 -1.75 -5.68
CA ILE A 71 -4.83 -1.03 -4.43
C ILE A 71 -4.52 -1.97 -3.27
N LEU A 72 -3.54 -1.60 -2.44
CA LEU A 72 -3.17 -2.31 -1.22
C LEU A 72 -3.72 -1.55 -0.02
N ALA A 73 -4.84 -2.01 0.53
CA ALA A 73 -5.49 -1.40 1.69
C ALA A 73 -5.09 -2.11 2.98
N LEU A 74 -4.54 -1.36 3.93
CA LEU A 74 -4.03 -1.84 5.22
C LEU A 74 -4.86 -1.24 6.35
N ASP A 75 -5.30 -2.06 7.27
CA ASP A 75 -5.85 -1.60 8.55
C ASP A 75 -4.70 -1.00 9.38
N VAL A 76 -4.85 0.28 9.77
CA VAL A 76 -3.80 1.04 10.48
C VAL A 76 -4.17 1.37 11.92
N THR A 77 -5.21 0.75 12.44
CA THR A 77 -5.66 0.94 13.82
C THR A 77 -4.65 0.41 14.84
N GLY A 78 -4.75 0.87 16.08
CA GLY A 78 -3.74 0.60 17.11
C GLY A 78 -3.47 -0.88 17.39
N SER A 79 -4.44 -1.77 17.13
CA SER A 79 -4.28 -3.22 17.30
C SER A 79 -3.42 -3.88 16.21
N MET A 80 -3.16 -3.18 15.11
CA MET A 80 -2.51 -3.70 13.90
C MET A 80 -1.01 -3.44 13.82
N GLY A 81 -0.39 -2.80 14.84
CA GLY A 81 1.00 -2.34 14.75
C GLY A 81 1.98 -3.40 14.23
N SER A 82 1.96 -4.62 14.78
CA SER A 82 2.86 -5.69 14.31
C SER A 82 2.50 -6.22 12.91
N ALA A 83 1.22 -6.20 12.54
CA ALA A 83 0.78 -6.61 11.20
C ALA A 83 1.15 -5.55 10.16
N CYS A 84 1.08 -4.27 10.50
CA CYS A 84 1.59 -3.20 9.64
C CYS A 84 3.10 -3.34 9.40
N ASP A 85 3.89 -3.61 10.45
CA ASP A 85 5.33 -3.85 10.32
C ASP A 85 5.63 -5.04 9.39
N GLU A 86 4.84 -6.10 9.48
CA GLU A 86 4.94 -7.26 8.60
C GLU A 86 4.60 -6.92 7.14
N CYS A 87 3.54 -6.14 6.90
CA CYS A 87 3.19 -5.65 5.57
C CYS A 87 4.32 -4.79 5.00
N ALA A 88 4.85 -3.86 5.79
CA ALA A 88 5.97 -3.02 5.36
C ALA A 88 7.23 -3.84 5.03
N ALA A 89 7.54 -4.84 5.85
CA ALA A 89 8.66 -5.73 5.59
C ALA A 89 8.48 -6.55 4.31
N SER A 90 7.25 -6.88 3.93
CA SER A 90 6.92 -7.75 2.80
C SER A 90 6.70 -7.00 1.48
N VAL A 91 6.66 -5.66 1.48
CA VAL A 91 6.32 -4.87 0.28
C VAL A 91 7.27 -5.13 -0.91
N ALA A 92 8.56 -5.33 -0.64
CA ALA A 92 9.54 -5.63 -1.69
C ALA A 92 9.24 -6.95 -2.40
N ASN A 93 8.82 -7.97 -1.64
CA ASN A 93 8.43 -9.25 -2.20
C ASN A 93 7.10 -9.16 -2.96
N LEU A 94 6.12 -8.43 -2.41
CA LEU A 94 4.85 -8.18 -3.10
C LEU A 94 5.09 -7.54 -4.46
N MET A 95 5.93 -6.51 -4.53
CA MET A 95 6.28 -5.86 -5.80
C MET A 95 6.95 -6.83 -6.76
N LYS A 96 7.90 -7.64 -6.27
CA LYS A 96 8.57 -8.67 -7.07
C LYS A 96 7.54 -9.66 -7.65
N ASP A 97 6.67 -10.22 -6.81
CA ASP A 97 5.69 -11.23 -7.23
C ASP A 97 4.66 -10.66 -8.22
N LEU A 98 4.25 -9.41 -8.04
CA LEU A 98 3.36 -8.73 -8.99
C LEU A 98 4.03 -8.55 -10.35
N TYR A 99 5.29 -8.09 -10.38
CA TYR A 99 6.03 -7.90 -11.63
C TYR A 99 6.47 -9.21 -12.31
N GLU A 100 6.54 -10.33 -11.57
CA GLU A 100 6.75 -11.65 -12.16
C GLU A 100 5.49 -12.18 -12.87
N GLN A 101 4.30 -11.70 -12.47
CA GLN A 101 3.02 -12.16 -13.01
C GLN A 101 2.42 -11.18 -14.03
N PHE A 102 2.69 -9.90 -13.89
CA PHE A 102 2.11 -8.83 -14.71
C PHE A 102 3.22 -7.89 -15.20
N GLU A 103 3.15 -7.51 -16.46
CA GLU A 103 4.20 -6.71 -17.09
C GLU A 103 4.22 -5.25 -16.61
N ASP A 104 3.08 -4.71 -16.19
CA ASP A 104 2.91 -3.28 -16.03
C ASP A 104 1.99 -2.96 -14.84
N VAL A 105 2.54 -2.93 -13.64
CA VAL A 105 1.80 -2.79 -12.38
C VAL A 105 2.08 -1.43 -11.73
N GLU A 106 1.03 -0.76 -11.30
CA GLU A 106 1.12 0.41 -10.40
C GLU A 106 0.36 0.15 -9.11
N VAL A 107 1.01 0.35 -7.98
CA VAL A 107 0.46 0.09 -6.64
C VAL A 107 0.15 1.38 -5.92
N CYS A 108 -1.08 1.49 -5.43
CA CYS A 108 -1.52 2.52 -4.49
C CYS A 108 -1.68 1.89 -3.11
N VAL A 109 -1.10 2.49 -2.09
CA VAL A 109 -1.25 2.05 -0.70
C VAL A 109 -2.29 2.91 0.00
N MET A 110 -3.20 2.27 0.71
CA MET A 110 -4.22 2.95 1.52
C MET A 110 -4.13 2.51 2.98
N GLY A 111 -4.07 3.47 3.90
CA GLY A 111 -4.27 3.23 5.33
C GLY A 111 -5.75 3.39 5.67
N VAL A 112 -6.32 2.42 6.37
CA VAL A 112 -7.74 2.37 6.72
C VAL A 112 -7.89 2.37 8.22
N GLY A 113 -8.53 3.38 8.75
CA GLY A 113 -8.93 3.51 10.14
C GLY A 113 -10.45 3.55 10.28
N ASP A 114 -10.92 4.10 11.41
CA ASP A 114 -12.33 4.25 11.72
C ASP A 114 -12.79 5.70 11.47
N LEU A 115 -13.77 5.87 10.58
CA LEU A 115 -14.36 7.18 10.26
C LEU A 115 -15.01 7.90 11.46
N GLU A 116 -15.39 7.17 12.50
CA GLU A 116 -16.05 7.74 13.67
C GLU A 116 -15.06 8.13 14.78
N CYS A 117 -13.88 7.51 14.82
CA CYS A 117 -12.99 7.60 15.97
C CYS A 117 -11.57 8.08 15.64
N ASP A 118 -11.10 7.91 14.41
CA ASP A 118 -9.72 8.21 14.05
C ASP A 118 -9.55 9.59 13.41
N ASP A 119 -8.42 10.23 13.66
CA ASP A 119 -8.10 11.54 13.08
C ASP A 119 -7.81 11.47 11.57
N SER A 120 -7.36 10.33 11.09
CA SER A 120 -6.98 10.07 9.70
C SER A 120 -7.57 8.76 9.18
N PRO A 121 -8.89 8.64 9.11
CA PRO A 121 -9.60 7.39 8.87
C PRO A 121 -9.36 6.79 7.49
N LEU A 122 -8.86 7.56 6.55
CA LEU A 122 -8.42 7.08 5.23
C LEU A 122 -7.20 7.87 4.79
N GLN A 123 -6.17 7.16 4.42
CA GLN A 123 -4.93 7.69 3.86
C GLN A 123 -4.72 7.03 2.50
N VAL A 124 -4.38 7.80 1.47
CA VAL A 124 -4.31 7.27 0.10
C VAL A 124 -3.08 7.79 -0.61
N SER A 125 -2.18 6.89 -1.00
CA SER A 125 -0.99 7.23 -1.76
C SER A 125 -1.31 7.44 -3.25
N GLN A 126 -0.32 7.91 -4.00
CA GLN A 126 -0.34 7.87 -5.47
C GLN A 126 -0.09 6.42 -5.94
N PHE A 127 -0.50 6.11 -7.18
CA PHE A 127 -0.10 4.88 -7.85
C PHE A 127 1.36 5.00 -8.29
N GLU A 128 2.17 4.01 -7.96
CA GLU A 128 3.58 3.97 -8.27
C GLU A 128 4.01 2.56 -8.69
N SER A 129 4.99 2.48 -9.57
CA SER A 129 5.49 1.24 -10.17
C SER A 129 6.84 0.77 -9.62
N ASP A 130 7.45 1.52 -8.71
CA ASP A 130 8.82 1.28 -8.22
C ASP A 130 8.94 1.36 -6.69
N VAL A 131 10.15 1.59 -6.19
CA VAL A 131 10.48 1.69 -4.76
C VAL A 131 9.71 2.78 -4.01
N ARG A 132 9.07 3.73 -4.70
CA ARG A 132 8.21 4.76 -4.08
C ARG A 132 7.02 4.15 -3.35
N VAL A 133 6.58 2.96 -3.73
CA VAL A 133 5.56 2.20 -2.96
C VAL A 133 6.02 1.97 -1.52
N ALA A 134 7.28 1.55 -1.32
CA ALA A 134 7.84 1.35 0.03
C ALA A 134 7.97 2.67 0.81
N LYS A 135 8.34 3.76 0.12
CA LYS A 135 8.38 5.09 0.72
C LYS A 135 6.99 5.53 1.19
N GLN A 136 5.99 5.44 0.33
CA GLN A 136 4.61 5.79 0.65
C GLN A 136 4.05 4.94 1.79
N MET A 137 4.42 3.65 1.86
CA MET A 137 4.06 2.80 2.97
C MET A 137 4.63 3.29 4.30
N GLN A 138 5.89 3.78 4.34
CA GLN A 138 6.47 4.39 5.54
C GLN A 138 5.81 5.72 5.93
N GLU A 139 5.23 6.42 4.99
CA GLU A 139 4.53 7.70 5.20
C GLU A 139 3.10 7.52 5.76
N ILE A 140 2.61 6.28 5.86
CA ILE A 140 1.35 6.00 6.53
C ILE A 140 1.47 6.33 8.02
N TYR A 141 0.51 7.07 8.53
CA TYR A 141 0.33 7.32 9.94
C TYR A 141 -0.42 6.16 10.58
N LEU A 142 0.20 5.51 11.56
CA LEU A 142 -0.46 4.49 12.37
C LEU A 142 -1.20 5.15 13.52
N GLU A 143 -2.53 5.02 13.55
CA GLU A 143 -3.35 5.48 14.66
C GLU A 143 -2.98 4.70 15.92
N LYS A 144 -2.54 5.41 16.96
CA LYS A 144 -2.10 4.80 18.22
C LYS A 144 -3.22 4.56 19.22
N GLY A 145 -4.40 5.11 18.94
CA GLY A 145 -5.61 4.94 19.73
C GLY A 145 -6.54 3.91 19.10
N GLY A 146 -7.08 3.01 19.88
CA GLY A 146 -8.22 2.19 19.43
C GLY A 146 -9.49 2.99 19.59
N GLY A 147 -10.28 3.12 18.53
CA GLY A 147 -11.60 3.73 18.60
C GLY A 147 -12.53 3.05 19.60
N GLY A 148 -13.52 3.76 20.04
CA GLY A 148 -14.53 3.28 21.02
C GLY A 148 -15.49 2.23 20.46
N ASN A 149 -15.37 1.86 19.18
CA ASN A 149 -16.17 0.83 18.54
C ASN A 149 -15.26 -0.29 18.00
N SER A 150 -15.84 -1.40 17.60
CA SER A 150 -15.09 -2.57 17.08
C SER A 150 -15.18 -2.67 15.56
N TYR A 151 -15.44 -1.56 14.88
CA TYR A 151 -15.70 -1.53 13.45
C TYR A 151 -14.76 -0.57 12.75
N GLU A 152 -14.11 -1.06 11.71
CA GLU A 152 -13.26 -0.27 10.83
C GLU A 152 -13.99 0.05 9.52
N SER A 153 -13.60 1.14 8.89
CA SER A 153 -14.27 1.63 7.69
C SER A 153 -13.78 0.93 6.41
N TYR A 154 -13.82 -0.40 6.39
CA TYR A 154 -13.30 -1.23 5.29
C TYR A 154 -13.98 -1.01 3.92
N THR A 155 -15.08 -0.28 3.88
CA THR A 155 -15.72 0.13 2.63
C THR A 155 -15.08 1.38 2.01
N ALA A 156 -14.34 2.17 2.80
CA ALA A 156 -13.73 3.42 2.36
C ALA A 156 -12.73 3.24 1.19
N PRO A 157 -11.81 2.24 1.20
CA PRO A 157 -10.93 1.99 0.05
C PRO A 157 -11.68 1.70 -1.24
N ARG A 158 -12.78 0.94 -1.16
CA ARG A 158 -13.60 0.62 -2.34
C ARG A 158 -14.31 1.85 -2.87
N TYR A 159 -14.87 2.67 -1.96
CA TYR A 159 -15.51 3.92 -2.33
C TYR A 159 -14.53 4.87 -3.01
N PHE A 160 -13.34 5.07 -2.40
CA PHE A 160 -12.32 5.91 -2.97
C PHE A 160 -11.85 5.39 -4.35
N GLY A 161 -11.58 4.09 -4.45
CA GLY A 161 -11.18 3.46 -5.70
C GLY A 161 -12.20 3.59 -6.83
N LEU A 162 -13.50 3.62 -6.50
CA LEU A 162 -14.56 3.78 -7.51
C LEU A 162 -14.81 5.22 -7.92
N TYR A 163 -14.71 6.18 -6.99
CA TYR A 163 -15.19 7.53 -7.22
C TYR A 163 -14.10 8.62 -7.20
N HIS A 164 -12.91 8.28 -6.72
CA HIS A 164 -11.80 9.21 -6.57
C HIS A 164 -10.50 8.73 -7.22
N THR A 165 -10.60 7.76 -8.12
CA THR A 165 -9.48 7.36 -8.98
C THR A 165 -9.84 7.52 -10.45
N ARG A 166 -8.80 7.74 -11.26
CA ARG A 166 -8.85 7.66 -12.71
C ARG A 166 -7.95 6.51 -13.15
N LEU A 167 -8.55 5.52 -13.80
CA LEU A 167 -7.87 4.27 -14.15
C LEU A 167 -8.05 4.01 -15.65
N ASP A 168 -6.98 4.16 -16.42
CA ASP A 168 -7.05 3.95 -17.88
C ASP A 168 -7.39 2.50 -18.26
N CYS A 169 -7.01 1.53 -17.43
CA CYS A 169 -7.42 0.14 -17.65
C CYS A 169 -8.94 -0.02 -17.71
N PHE A 170 -9.67 0.68 -16.86
CA PHE A 170 -11.12 0.63 -16.83
C PHE A 170 -11.73 1.48 -17.96
N GLU A 171 -11.21 2.69 -18.18
CA GLU A 171 -11.75 3.64 -19.15
C GLU A 171 -11.49 3.20 -20.60
N SER A 172 -10.31 2.63 -20.88
CA SER A 172 -9.89 2.32 -22.26
C SER A 172 -9.96 0.83 -22.63
N ARG A 173 -9.85 -0.07 -21.65
CA ARG A 173 -9.77 -1.52 -21.88
C ARG A 173 -10.92 -2.31 -21.24
N GLU A 174 -11.79 -1.67 -20.45
CA GLU A 174 -12.84 -2.29 -19.64
C GLU A 174 -12.30 -3.37 -18.67
N GLU A 175 -11.03 -3.27 -18.29
CA GLU A 175 -10.37 -4.16 -17.36
C GLU A 175 -10.58 -3.70 -15.91
N LYS A 176 -10.43 -4.62 -14.97
CA LYS A 176 -10.67 -4.36 -13.53
C LYS A 176 -9.37 -4.07 -12.81
N ALA A 177 -9.42 -3.11 -11.88
CA ALA A 177 -8.38 -2.93 -10.87
C ALA A 177 -8.40 -4.08 -9.85
N LEU A 178 -7.22 -4.40 -9.29
CA LEU A 178 -7.09 -5.36 -8.20
C LEU A 178 -7.10 -4.62 -6.85
N LEU A 179 -7.99 -5.02 -5.95
CA LEU A 179 -8.00 -4.56 -4.57
C LEU A 179 -7.57 -5.70 -3.64
N LEU A 180 -6.42 -5.52 -3.00
CA LEU A 180 -5.91 -6.37 -1.92
C LEU A 180 -6.19 -5.66 -0.60
N GLN A 181 -6.99 -6.25 0.27
CA GLN A 181 -7.33 -5.65 1.55
C GLN A 181 -6.86 -6.55 2.69
N TRP A 182 -5.95 -6.01 3.53
CA TRP A 182 -5.43 -6.68 4.71
C TRP A 182 -6.20 -6.19 5.93
N VAL A 183 -7.00 -7.08 6.52
CA VAL A 183 -7.84 -6.80 7.68
C VAL A 183 -7.62 -7.84 8.77
N MET A 184 -7.57 -7.42 10.04
CA MET A 184 -7.67 -8.36 11.15
C MET A 184 -9.14 -8.58 11.51
N SER A 185 -9.64 -9.76 11.24
CA SER A 185 -10.91 -10.21 11.81
C SER A 185 -10.68 -10.69 13.23
N ARG A 186 -11.29 -10.04 14.22
CA ARG A 186 -11.35 -10.54 15.61
C ARG A 186 -12.26 -11.76 15.77
N SER A 187 -12.88 -12.24 14.74
CA SER A 187 -13.73 -13.42 14.79
C SER A 187 -12.97 -14.62 14.27
N ILE A 188 -12.42 -15.41 15.11
CA ILE A 188 -12.39 -16.89 15.14
C ILE A 188 -11.47 -17.30 16.31
N LEU A 189 -11.97 -17.16 17.51
CA LEU A 189 -11.61 -18.01 18.65
C LEU A 189 -12.88 -18.18 19.49
N HIS A 190 -13.72 -19.07 19.05
CA HIS A 190 -14.68 -19.78 19.90
C HIS A 190 -14.54 -21.27 19.62
#